data_4fe76d8e285cef6618c31e2570d92c95
#
_entry.id   4fe76d8e285cef6618c31e2570d92c95
#
_cell.length_a   1.000
_cell.length_b   1.000
_cell.length_c   1.000
_cell.angle_alpha   90.00
_cell.angle_beta   90.00
_cell.angle_gamma   90.00
#
_symmetry.space_group_name_H-M   'P 1'
#
loop_
_entity.id
_entity.type
_entity.pdbx_description
1 polymer ?
#
loop_
_entity_poly.entity_id
_entity_poly.type
_entity_poly.pdbx_seq_one_letter_code
_entity_poly.pdbx_strand_id
1 'polypeptide(L)'
;FGPIELSILFEEFGKALVIEPYLSTVVLSGTLLDKSTFSEKNDLIEKICTGSIHISLAYAEVDNGYDYLNPSTTLDSKFVLNGTKTLVLNGSNAEKIIVTCTNVDTLNIVVLDANTPGVSINSFSTVDGQSCSEISFENVKLDKSNIIATGNDAENLLKETINLATLCICAEAVGCMESCYHKTLEYTKGREQFGQPISGFQVLQHRMVDMFIESELAKSLLIKAMLEVNNRSDEMYKHVSALKSYVGKSGKLSAKEAVQLHGGMGVSEEMMIGHYLKKMISIDALFGNADYHLKTFS
;
A
#
# COMPACT_ATOMS: atom_id res chain seq x y z
N PHE A 1 11.48 14.34 1.26
CA PHE A 1 11.40 13.28 2.28
C PHE A 1 11.95 11.99 1.71
N GLY A 2 12.75 11.30 2.52
CA GLY A 2 13.34 10.00 2.18
C GLY A 2 12.55 8.84 2.80
N PRO A 3 13.06 7.59 2.65
CA PRO A 3 12.41 6.39 3.21
C PRO A 3 12.22 6.45 4.73
N ILE A 4 13.11 7.14 5.45
CA ILE A 4 13.05 7.29 6.91
C ILE A 4 11.85 8.14 7.31
N GLU A 5 11.73 9.34 6.76
CA GLU A 5 10.65 10.27 7.07
C GLU A 5 9.28 9.70 6.65
N LEU A 6 9.23 9.04 5.48
CA LEU A 6 8.04 8.37 5.03
C LEU A 6 7.62 7.24 5.98
N SER A 7 8.57 6.42 6.46
CA SER A 7 8.26 5.34 7.40
C SER A 7 7.70 5.88 8.72
N ILE A 8 8.28 6.96 9.26
CA ILE A 8 7.77 7.61 10.48
C ILE A 8 6.34 8.14 10.26
N LEU A 9 6.11 8.80 9.11
CA LEU A 9 4.79 9.34 8.77
C LEU A 9 3.73 8.23 8.62
N PHE A 10 4.07 7.14 7.92
CA PHE A 10 3.15 6.03 7.71
C PHE A 10 2.87 5.24 8.99
N GLU A 11 3.81 5.17 9.92
CA GLU A 11 3.57 4.60 11.24
C GLU A 11 2.50 5.41 11.98
N GLU A 12 2.54 6.75 11.96
CA GLU A 12 1.50 7.60 12.54
C GLU A 12 0.17 7.49 11.76
N PHE A 13 0.21 7.33 10.43
CA PHE A 13 -1.01 7.05 9.65
C PHE A 13 -1.67 5.74 10.09
N GLY A 14 -0.89 4.69 10.34
CA GLY A 14 -1.40 3.43 10.87
C GLY A 14 -2.05 3.57 12.24
N LYS A 15 -1.47 4.35 13.15
CA LYS A 15 -2.03 4.63 14.47
C LYS A 15 -3.38 5.35 14.39
N ALA A 16 -3.51 6.27 13.42
CA ALA A 16 -4.71 7.09 13.23
C ALA A 16 -5.71 6.51 12.23
N LEU A 17 -5.40 5.40 11.54
CA LEU A 17 -6.20 4.83 10.45
C LEU A 17 -6.51 5.85 9.34
N VAL A 18 -5.48 6.58 8.89
CA VAL A 18 -5.59 7.59 7.84
C VAL A 18 -6.02 6.95 6.51
N ILE A 19 -6.99 7.56 5.82
CA ILE A 19 -7.54 7.09 4.54
C ILE A 19 -7.25 8.03 3.36
N GLU A 20 -6.65 9.16 3.62
CA GLU A 20 -6.28 10.14 2.60
C GLU A 20 -5.30 9.55 1.57
N PRO A 21 -5.35 9.99 0.30
CA PRO A 21 -4.67 9.33 -0.81
C PRO A 21 -3.16 9.64 -0.88
N TYR A 22 -2.48 9.70 0.26
CA TYR A 22 -1.05 9.99 0.31
C TYR A 22 -0.22 8.88 -0.34
N LEU A 23 -0.59 7.62 -0.11
CA LEU A 23 0.07 6.46 -0.73
C LEU A 23 -0.01 6.51 -2.25
N SER A 24 -1.21 6.76 -2.81
CA SER A 24 -1.43 6.76 -4.28
C SER A 24 -0.78 7.95 -4.96
N THR A 25 -1.00 9.16 -4.44
CA THR A 25 -0.59 10.40 -5.11
C THR A 25 0.88 10.75 -4.81
N VAL A 26 1.30 10.69 -3.54
CA VAL A 26 2.65 11.12 -3.16
C VAL A 26 3.66 9.98 -3.29
N VAL A 27 3.38 8.81 -2.69
CA VAL A 27 4.37 7.72 -2.68
C VAL A 27 4.45 7.03 -4.04
N LEU A 28 3.34 6.56 -4.60
CA LEU A 28 3.36 5.85 -5.88
C LEU A 28 3.63 6.81 -7.04
N SER A 29 2.74 7.76 -7.28
CA SER A 29 2.81 8.62 -8.47
C SER A 29 3.91 9.66 -8.36
N GLY A 30 4.04 10.33 -7.21
CA GLY A 30 5.05 11.35 -6.97
C GLY A 30 6.48 10.82 -7.05
N THR A 31 6.77 9.68 -6.40
CA THR A 31 8.11 9.05 -6.46
C THR A 31 8.45 8.57 -7.87
N LEU A 32 7.48 7.99 -8.58
CA LEU A 32 7.67 7.54 -9.96
C LEU A 32 8.02 8.72 -10.88
N LEU A 33 7.29 9.82 -10.77
CA LEU A 33 7.56 11.04 -11.53
C LEU A 33 8.92 11.64 -11.17
N ASP A 34 9.24 11.78 -9.90
CA ASP A 34 10.49 12.39 -9.43
C ASP A 34 11.73 11.66 -9.99
N LYS A 35 11.72 10.34 -9.95
CA LYS A 35 12.82 9.49 -10.45
C LYS A 35 12.86 9.35 -11.97
N SER A 36 11.79 9.72 -12.68
CA SER A 36 11.71 9.62 -14.15
C SER A 36 12.47 10.73 -14.86
N THR A 37 12.63 10.58 -16.17
CA THR A 37 13.14 11.63 -17.09
C THR A 37 12.00 12.36 -17.79
N PHE A 38 10.75 12.20 -17.34
CA PHE A 38 9.57 12.79 -17.96
C PHE A 38 9.63 14.31 -17.98
N SER A 39 9.33 14.92 -19.13
CA SER A 39 9.53 16.37 -19.33
C SER A 39 8.64 17.25 -18.45
N GLU A 40 7.40 16.80 -18.15
CA GLU A 40 6.44 17.56 -17.37
C GLU A 40 6.48 17.23 -15.86
N LYS A 41 7.45 16.40 -15.42
CA LYS A 41 7.48 15.90 -14.03
C LYS A 41 7.49 17.02 -12.99
N ASN A 42 8.24 18.10 -13.22
CA ASN A 42 8.37 19.18 -12.25
C ASN A 42 7.05 19.94 -12.03
N ASP A 43 6.30 20.19 -13.11
CA ASP A 43 4.97 20.79 -13.02
C ASP A 43 3.98 19.88 -12.28
N LEU A 44 3.99 18.58 -12.58
CA LEU A 44 3.12 17.63 -11.89
C LEU A 44 3.49 17.47 -10.41
N ILE A 45 4.77 17.42 -10.07
CA ILE A 45 5.24 17.33 -8.69
C ILE A 45 4.86 18.59 -7.90
N GLU A 46 5.00 19.78 -8.48
CA GLU A 46 4.56 21.05 -7.85
C GLU A 46 3.06 21.03 -7.58
N LYS A 47 2.25 20.54 -8.50
CA LYS A 47 0.80 20.41 -8.34
C LYS A 47 0.44 19.37 -7.27
N ILE A 48 1.17 18.24 -7.17
CA ILE A 48 1.02 17.27 -6.08
C ILE A 48 1.34 17.93 -4.73
N CYS A 49 2.47 18.64 -4.65
CA CYS A 49 2.89 19.30 -3.40
C CYS A 49 1.92 20.38 -2.92
N THR A 50 1.25 21.06 -3.83
CA THR A 50 0.22 22.08 -3.51
C THR A 50 -1.17 21.48 -3.27
N GLY A 51 -1.34 20.15 -3.47
CA GLY A 51 -2.63 19.48 -3.36
C GLY A 51 -3.63 19.85 -4.44
N SER A 52 -3.16 20.43 -5.56
CA SER A 52 -4.01 20.88 -6.66
C SER A 52 -4.30 19.81 -7.71
N ILE A 53 -3.67 18.62 -7.59
CA ILE A 53 -3.90 17.48 -8.46
C ILE A 53 -3.74 16.17 -7.69
N HIS A 54 -4.59 15.19 -7.99
CA HIS A 54 -4.40 13.79 -7.63
C HIS A 54 -3.97 12.99 -8.84
N ILE A 55 -2.96 12.13 -8.67
CA ILE A 55 -2.47 11.22 -9.70
C ILE A 55 -2.46 9.82 -9.12
N SER A 56 -2.97 8.85 -9.87
CA SER A 56 -3.02 7.45 -9.45
C SER A 56 -2.19 6.57 -10.38
N LEU A 57 -1.51 5.57 -9.80
CA LEU A 57 -0.77 4.55 -10.54
C LEU A 57 -1.65 3.32 -10.76
N ALA A 58 -1.93 3.00 -12.01
CA ALA A 58 -2.69 1.86 -12.48
C ALA A 58 -1.72 0.79 -13.01
N TYR A 59 -1.33 -0.18 -12.15
CA TYR A 59 -0.35 -1.21 -12.47
C TYR A 59 -0.90 -2.64 -12.35
N ALA A 60 -1.84 -2.89 -11.44
CA ALA A 60 -2.35 -4.22 -11.14
C ALA A 60 -3.42 -4.68 -12.14
N GLU A 61 -3.44 -5.97 -12.44
CA GLU A 61 -4.41 -6.65 -13.31
C GLU A 61 -4.90 -7.93 -12.66
N VAL A 62 -6.15 -8.34 -12.95
CA VAL A 62 -6.78 -9.49 -12.30
C VAL A 62 -6.01 -10.79 -12.59
N ASP A 63 -5.65 -11.01 -13.84
CA ASP A 63 -5.09 -12.29 -14.29
C ASP A 63 -3.58 -12.43 -14.01
N ASN A 64 -2.88 -11.33 -13.71
CA ASN A 64 -1.44 -11.32 -13.49
C ASN A 64 -1.03 -11.50 -12.03
N GLY A 65 -1.99 -11.57 -11.11
CA GLY A 65 -1.71 -11.67 -9.68
C GLY A 65 -0.80 -10.53 -9.19
N TYR A 66 0.40 -10.89 -8.70
CA TYR A 66 1.39 -9.91 -8.25
C TYR A 66 2.53 -9.65 -9.25
N ASP A 67 2.42 -10.19 -10.48
CA ASP A 67 3.36 -9.89 -11.55
C ASP A 67 3.00 -8.56 -12.22
N TYR A 68 3.55 -7.48 -11.70
CA TYR A 68 3.31 -6.13 -12.20
C TYR A 68 4.25 -5.70 -13.35
N LEU A 69 5.25 -6.55 -13.69
CA LEU A 69 6.22 -6.24 -14.76
C LEU A 69 5.76 -6.69 -16.14
N ASN A 70 4.83 -7.64 -16.20
CA ASN A 70 4.31 -8.20 -17.44
C ASN A 70 2.80 -7.92 -17.58
N PRO A 71 2.39 -6.64 -17.71
CA PRO A 71 0.98 -6.29 -17.83
C PRO A 71 0.38 -6.78 -19.15
N SER A 72 -0.88 -7.23 -19.10
CA SER A 72 -1.68 -7.60 -20.28
C SER A 72 -2.24 -6.38 -21.02
N THR A 73 -2.30 -5.21 -20.38
CA THR A 73 -2.65 -3.94 -21.02
C THR A 73 -1.62 -3.59 -22.09
N THR A 74 -2.08 -3.29 -23.30
CA THR A 74 -1.22 -3.11 -24.48
C THR A 74 -1.21 -1.68 -24.98
N LEU A 75 -0.05 -1.22 -25.47
CA LEU A 75 0.13 0.01 -26.21
C LEU A 75 0.64 -0.37 -27.61
N ASP A 76 -0.13 -0.12 -28.66
CA ASP A 76 0.29 -0.49 -30.00
C ASP A 76 1.32 0.51 -30.60
N SER A 77 1.83 0.20 -31.81
CA SER A 77 2.79 1.06 -32.52
C SER A 77 2.23 2.42 -32.96
N LYS A 78 0.91 2.61 -32.89
CA LYS A 78 0.21 3.88 -33.16
C LYS A 78 -0.15 4.62 -31.87
N PHE A 79 0.39 4.19 -30.73
CA PHE A 79 0.09 4.71 -29.39
C PHE A 79 -1.38 4.56 -28.97
N VAL A 80 -2.03 3.47 -29.38
CA VAL A 80 -3.39 3.16 -28.92
C VAL A 80 -3.30 2.22 -27.73
N LEU A 81 -3.84 2.66 -26.57
CA LEU A 81 -3.85 1.93 -25.31
C LEU A 81 -5.15 1.13 -25.18
N ASN A 82 -5.03 -0.17 -24.85
CA ASN A 82 -6.16 -1.06 -24.59
C ASN A 82 -5.85 -1.98 -23.40
N GLY A 83 -6.84 -2.22 -22.54
CA GLY A 83 -6.73 -3.15 -21.41
C GLY A 83 -7.53 -2.69 -20.21
N THR A 84 -7.35 -3.39 -19.07
CA THR A 84 -8.06 -3.08 -17.82
C THR A 84 -7.10 -3.19 -16.65
N LYS A 85 -7.15 -2.21 -15.75
CA LYS A 85 -6.42 -2.18 -14.49
C LYS A 85 -7.37 -2.27 -13.32
N THR A 86 -6.98 -3.02 -12.31
CA THR A 86 -7.74 -3.19 -11.07
C THR A 86 -7.00 -2.62 -9.87
N LEU A 87 -7.69 -2.48 -8.74
CA LEU A 87 -7.12 -1.97 -7.49
C LEU A 87 -6.34 -0.66 -7.64
N VAL A 88 -6.82 0.24 -8.51
CA VAL A 88 -6.22 1.54 -8.68
C VAL A 88 -6.62 2.43 -7.51
N LEU A 89 -5.69 2.63 -6.58
CA LEU A 89 -5.92 3.44 -5.37
C LEU A 89 -6.25 4.87 -5.76
N ASN A 90 -7.36 5.39 -5.23
CA ASN A 90 -7.88 6.74 -5.47
C ASN A 90 -8.15 7.07 -6.96
N GLY A 91 -8.35 6.05 -7.81
CA GLY A 91 -8.50 6.24 -9.26
C GLY A 91 -9.70 7.12 -9.65
N SER A 92 -10.79 7.09 -8.88
CA SER A 92 -11.99 7.91 -9.14
C SER A 92 -11.81 9.41 -8.91
N ASN A 93 -10.81 9.79 -8.11
CA ASN A 93 -10.54 11.20 -7.80
C ASN A 93 -9.26 11.70 -8.50
N ALA A 94 -8.64 10.85 -9.33
CA ALA A 94 -7.43 11.23 -10.05
C ALA A 94 -7.77 12.05 -11.30
N GLU A 95 -7.09 13.18 -11.48
CA GLU A 95 -7.12 13.95 -12.71
C GLU A 95 -6.21 13.35 -13.78
N LYS A 96 -5.12 12.70 -13.36
CA LYS A 96 -4.22 11.96 -14.26
C LYS A 96 -3.99 10.53 -13.75
N ILE A 97 -3.80 9.62 -14.69
CA ILE A 97 -3.55 8.20 -14.43
C ILE A 97 -2.21 7.84 -15.06
N ILE A 98 -1.31 7.28 -14.26
CA ILE A 98 -0.09 6.64 -14.74
C ILE A 98 -0.41 5.17 -14.96
N VAL A 99 -0.14 4.63 -16.15
CA VAL A 99 -0.53 3.28 -16.55
C VAL A 99 0.69 2.49 -16.99
N THR A 100 0.84 1.26 -16.48
CA THR A 100 1.79 0.29 -17.01
C THR A 100 1.17 -0.49 -18.17
N CYS A 101 1.89 -0.62 -19.27
CA CYS A 101 1.43 -1.35 -20.46
C CYS A 101 2.60 -1.98 -21.19
N THR A 102 2.32 -2.92 -22.10
CA THR A 102 3.35 -3.55 -22.95
C THR A 102 3.23 -3.11 -24.41
N ASN A 103 4.37 -2.97 -25.05
CA ASN A 103 4.48 -2.86 -26.49
C ASN A 103 5.48 -3.92 -26.96
N VAL A 104 5.00 -4.99 -27.65
CA VAL A 104 5.84 -6.09 -28.14
C VAL A 104 6.83 -6.56 -27.06
N ASP A 105 6.32 -7.05 -25.94
CA ASP A 105 7.08 -7.55 -24.77
C ASP A 105 7.96 -6.52 -24.04
N THR A 106 7.83 -5.24 -24.37
CA THR A 106 8.56 -4.17 -23.70
C THR A 106 7.61 -3.42 -22.76
N LEU A 107 7.98 -3.35 -21.47
CA LEU A 107 7.22 -2.58 -20.48
C LEU A 107 7.32 -1.08 -20.79
N ASN A 108 6.18 -0.41 -20.77
CA ASN A 108 6.07 1.04 -20.88
C ASN A 108 5.27 1.59 -19.70
N ILE A 109 5.61 2.78 -19.27
CA ILE A 109 4.84 3.56 -18.32
C ILE A 109 4.40 4.83 -19.03
N VAL A 110 3.09 5.05 -19.07
CA VAL A 110 2.49 6.22 -19.73
C VAL A 110 1.64 7.02 -18.75
N VAL A 111 1.43 8.29 -19.02
CA VAL A 111 0.52 9.16 -18.26
C VAL A 111 -0.54 9.74 -19.19
N LEU A 112 -1.78 9.82 -18.71
CA LEU A 112 -2.90 10.38 -19.45
C LEU A 112 -3.88 11.07 -18.50
N ASP A 113 -4.71 11.95 -19.07
CA ASP A 113 -5.82 12.55 -18.32
C ASP A 113 -6.94 11.53 -18.09
N ALA A 114 -7.51 11.50 -16.89
CA ALA A 114 -8.59 10.57 -16.54
C ALA A 114 -9.83 10.75 -17.43
N ASN A 115 -10.02 11.95 -18.00
CA ASN A 115 -11.13 12.26 -18.89
C ASN A 115 -10.83 11.96 -20.38
N THR A 116 -9.70 11.31 -20.70
CA THR A 116 -9.35 10.96 -22.09
C THR A 116 -10.43 10.04 -22.70
N PRO A 117 -10.91 10.31 -23.91
CA PRO A 117 -11.91 9.45 -24.58
C PRO A 117 -11.45 8.00 -24.65
N GLY A 118 -12.33 7.07 -24.23
CA GLY A 118 -12.03 5.64 -24.13
C GLY A 118 -11.58 5.17 -22.74
N VAL A 119 -11.43 6.07 -21.77
CA VAL A 119 -11.20 5.73 -20.36
C VAL A 119 -12.54 5.58 -19.65
N SER A 120 -12.72 4.46 -18.96
CA SER A 120 -13.89 4.20 -18.09
C SER A 120 -13.41 3.84 -16.69
N ILE A 121 -13.95 4.53 -15.68
CA ILE A 121 -13.57 4.37 -14.27
C ILE A 121 -14.76 3.85 -13.49
N ASN A 122 -14.63 2.67 -12.89
CA ASN A 122 -15.61 2.06 -12.00
C ASN A 122 -15.06 2.06 -10.58
N SER A 123 -15.62 2.88 -9.69
CA SER A 123 -15.14 3.06 -8.32
C SER A 123 -15.81 2.12 -7.34
N PHE A 124 -15.05 1.68 -6.34
CA PHE A 124 -15.52 0.90 -5.20
C PHE A 124 -14.70 1.23 -3.95
N SER A 125 -15.20 0.84 -2.79
CA SER A 125 -14.45 0.98 -1.53
C SER A 125 -13.85 -0.36 -1.12
N THR A 126 -12.62 -0.33 -0.63
CA THR A 126 -11.98 -1.49 -0.01
C THR A 126 -12.56 -1.74 1.39
N VAL A 127 -12.24 -2.89 1.98
CA VAL A 127 -12.78 -3.29 3.30
C VAL A 127 -12.38 -2.32 4.42
N ASP A 128 -11.25 -1.62 4.27
CA ASP A 128 -10.75 -0.59 5.20
C ASP A 128 -11.21 0.83 4.85
N GLY A 129 -12.13 0.97 3.88
CA GLY A 129 -12.76 2.25 3.53
C GLY A 129 -11.98 3.13 2.54
N GLN A 130 -10.85 2.66 2.00
CA GLN A 130 -10.14 3.43 0.98
C GLN A 130 -10.89 3.42 -0.36
N SER A 131 -10.79 4.54 -1.09
CA SER A 131 -11.28 4.64 -2.47
C SER A 131 -10.38 3.85 -3.41
N CYS A 132 -10.98 3.01 -4.25
CA CYS A 132 -10.30 2.21 -5.24
C CYS A 132 -11.12 2.16 -6.54
N SER A 133 -10.48 1.83 -7.65
CA SER A 133 -11.17 1.77 -8.94
C SER A 133 -10.66 0.61 -9.80
N GLU A 134 -11.54 0.12 -10.65
CA GLU A 134 -11.20 -0.58 -11.88
C GLU A 134 -11.23 0.43 -13.02
N ILE A 135 -10.20 0.43 -13.86
CA ILE A 135 -10.08 1.37 -14.98
C ILE A 135 -9.87 0.59 -16.27
N SER A 136 -10.79 0.77 -17.22
CA SER A 136 -10.71 0.19 -18.55
C SER A 136 -10.30 1.22 -19.60
N PHE A 137 -9.49 0.79 -20.54
CA PHE A 137 -8.98 1.58 -21.66
C PHE A 137 -9.44 0.93 -22.96
N GLU A 138 -10.23 1.64 -23.74
CA GLU A 138 -10.76 1.17 -25.05
C GLU A 138 -10.37 2.15 -26.15
N ASN A 139 -9.39 1.71 -26.98
CA ASN A 139 -8.87 2.51 -28.11
C ASN A 139 -8.44 3.93 -27.70
N VAL A 140 -7.84 4.08 -26.52
CA VAL A 140 -7.36 5.37 -26.00
C VAL A 140 -6.14 5.81 -26.80
N LYS A 141 -6.25 6.95 -27.47
CA LYS A 141 -5.20 7.51 -28.32
C LYS A 141 -4.26 8.34 -27.49
N LEU A 142 -3.02 7.95 -27.46
CA LEU A 142 -1.91 8.66 -26.84
C LEU A 142 -0.93 9.13 -27.92
N ASP A 143 0.13 9.79 -27.51
CA ASP A 143 1.27 10.10 -28.36
C ASP A 143 2.59 9.90 -27.58
N LYS A 144 3.70 10.23 -28.22
CA LYS A 144 5.02 10.02 -27.63
C LYS A 144 5.24 10.87 -26.37
N SER A 145 4.57 11.99 -26.22
CA SER A 145 4.69 12.85 -25.04
C SER A 145 4.06 12.25 -23.78
N ASN A 146 3.17 11.26 -23.93
CA ASN A 146 2.58 10.55 -22.81
C ASN A 146 3.53 9.52 -22.17
N ILE A 147 4.67 9.19 -22.82
CA ILE A 147 5.58 8.14 -22.32
C ILE A 147 6.45 8.70 -21.20
N ILE A 148 6.40 8.08 -20.02
CA ILE A 148 7.27 8.38 -18.87
C ILE A 148 8.57 7.61 -18.95
N ALA A 149 8.50 6.29 -19.20
CA ALA A 149 9.65 5.40 -19.28
C ALA A 149 9.35 4.16 -20.14
N THR A 150 10.40 3.52 -20.66
CA THR A 150 10.29 2.30 -21.49
C THR A 150 11.37 1.28 -21.13
N GLY A 151 11.08 -0.01 -21.32
CA GLY A 151 12.05 -1.11 -21.16
C GLY A 151 12.66 -1.16 -19.76
N ASN A 152 13.96 -1.35 -19.67
CA ASN A 152 14.69 -1.47 -18.40
C ASN A 152 14.50 -0.26 -17.47
N ASP A 153 14.39 0.94 -18.02
CA ASP A 153 14.15 2.15 -17.22
C ASP A 153 12.76 2.10 -16.57
N ALA A 154 11.74 1.64 -17.32
CA ALA A 154 10.39 1.46 -16.78
C ALA A 154 10.34 0.36 -15.70
N GLU A 155 11.04 -0.77 -15.92
CA GLU A 155 11.11 -1.85 -14.93
C GLU A 155 11.77 -1.40 -13.64
N ASN A 156 12.93 -0.76 -13.71
CA ASN A 156 13.67 -0.29 -12.54
C ASN A 156 12.85 0.76 -11.77
N LEU A 157 12.26 1.71 -12.49
CA LEU A 157 11.43 2.76 -11.91
C LEU A 157 10.22 2.17 -11.17
N LEU A 158 9.53 1.21 -11.78
CA LEU A 158 8.37 0.56 -11.18
C LEU A 158 8.77 -0.31 -9.97
N LYS A 159 9.84 -1.11 -10.08
CA LYS A 159 10.37 -1.93 -8.97
C LYS A 159 10.72 -1.07 -7.75
N GLU A 160 11.46 0.03 -7.94
CA GLU A 160 11.82 0.93 -6.85
C GLU A 160 10.59 1.59 -6.22
N THR A 161 9.63 2.02 -7.05
CA THR A 161 8.38 2.66 -6.59
C THR A 161 7.55 1.69 -5.75
N ILE A 162 7.32 0.47 -6.24
CA ILE A 162 6.55 -0.55 -5.51
C ILE A 162 7.28 -0.98 -4.23
N ASN A 163 8.61 -1.09 -4.25
CA ASN A 163 9.39 -1.43 -3.05
C ASN A 163 9.25 -0.35 -1.96
N LEU A 164 9.34 0.92 -2.32
CA LEU A 164 9.13 2.02 -1.37
C LEU A 164 7.69 2.05 -0.85
N ALA A 165 6.69 1.87 -1.71
CA ALA A 165 5.30 1.79 -1.30
C ALA A 165 5.04 0.60 -0.36
N THR A 166 5.68 -0.55 -0.62
CA THR A 166 5.62 -1.73 0.26
C THR A 166 6.22 -1.43 1.64
N LEU A 167 7.36 -0.73 1.71
CA LEU A 167 7.94 -0.27 2.97
C LEU A 167 6.97 0.64 3.74
N CYS A 168 6.35 1.61 3.05
CA CYS A 168 5.39 2.54 3.64
C CYS A 168 4.17 1.83 4.26
N ILE A 169 3.55 0.90 3.54
CA ILE A 169 2.40 0.15 4.11
C ILE A 169 2.80 -0.81 5.23
N CYS A 170 4.05 -1.29 5.23
CA CYS A 170 4.57 -2.05 6.37
C CYS A 170 4.77 -1.16 7.60
N ALA A 171 5.22 0.07 7.44
CA ALA A 171 5.29 1.05 8.52
C ALA A 171 3.88 1.36 9.07
N GLU A 172 2.89 1.54 8.19
CA GLU A 172 1.48 1.69 8.56
C GLU A 172 0.98 0.49 9.37
N ALA A 173 1.34 -0.74 8.95
CA ALA A 173 1.01 -1.96 9.70
C ALA A 173 1.60 -1.97 11.11
N VAL A 174 2.87 -1.55 11.27
CA VAL A 174 3.51 -1.44 12.59
C VAL A 174 2.76 -0.46 13.49
N GLY A 175 2.37 0.72 12.98
CA GLY A 175 1.53 1.66 13.71
C GLY A 175 0.16 1.10 14.11
N CYS A 176 -0.47 0.32 13.23
CA CYS A 176 -1.70 -0.41 13.55
C CYS A 176 -1.51 -1.43 14.68
N MET A 177 -0.41 -2.22 14.65
CA MET A 177 -0.11 -3.23 15.66
C MET A 177 0.11 -2.60 17.03
N GLU A 178 0.89 -1.53 17.10
CA GLU A 178 1.13 -0.77 18.33
C GLU A 178 -0.18 -0.22 18.91
N SER A 179 -1.02 0.41 18.10
CA SER A 179 -2.33 0.92 18.54
C SER A 179 -3.29 -0.19 18.96
N CYS A 180 -3.34 -1.33 18.25
CA CYS A 180 -4.13 -2.50 18.67
C CYS A 180 -3.73 -2.97 20.05
N TYR A 181 -2.43 -3.14 20.30
CA TYR A 181 -1.92 -3.56 21.59
C TYR A 181 -2.29 -2.57 22.71
N HIS A 182 -1.98 -1.27 22.56
CA HIS A 182 -2.26 -0.27 23.59
C HIS A 182 -3.75 -0.14 23.90
N LYS A 183 -4.61 -0.05 22.88
CA LYS A 183 -6.06 0.04 23.07
C LYS A 183 -6.63 -1.20 23.74
N THR A 184 -6.12 -2.39 23.39
CA THR A 184 -6.53 -3.67 24.02
C THR A 184 -6.11 -3.72 25.49
N LEU A 185 -4.89 -3.27 25.81
CA LEU A 185 -4.40 -3.19 27.18
C LEU A 185 -5.28 -2.26 28.05
N GLU A 186 -5.61 -1.07 27.54
CA GLU A 186 -6.47 -0.12 28.26
C GLU A 186 -7.90 -0.66 28.41
N TYR A 187 -8.47 -1.25 27.37
CA TYR A 187 -9.80 -1.86 27.45
C TYR A 187 -9.87 -2.97 28.51
N THR A 188 -8.89 -3.87 28.54
CA THR A 188 -8.88 -5.01 29.45
C THR A 188 -8.67 -4.58 30.91
N LYS A 189 -7.98 -3.46 31.17
CA LYS A 189 -7.85 -2.86 32.49
C LYS A 189 -9.17 -2.24 32.99
N GLY A 190 -9.95 -1.64 32.07
CA GLY A 190 -11.22 -0.99 32.44
C GLY A 190 -12.43 -1.93 32.43
N ARG A 191 -12.36 -3.06 31.73
CA ARG A 191 -13.47 -4.01 31.63
C ARG A 191 -13.48 -4.98 32.80
N GLU A 192 -14.55 -4.96 33.60
CA GLU A 192 -14.73 -5.88 34.72
C GLU A 192 -15.66 -7.04 34.35
N GLN A 193 -15.26 -8.25 34.70
CA GLN A 193 -16.06 -9.47 34.66
C GLN A 193 -15.60 -10.43 35.77
N PHE A 194 -16.53 -11.24 36.30
CA PHE A 194 -16.22 -12.17 37.37
C PHE A 194 -15.62 -11.50 38.64
N GLY A 195 -16.03 -10.26 38.90
CA GLY A 195 -15.63 -9.51 40.09
C GLY A 195 -14.25 -8.84 40.06
N GLN A 196 -13.61 -8.78 38.87
CA GLN A 196 -12.31 -8.11 38.69
C GLN A 196 -12.11 -7.62 37.26
N PRO A 197 -11.15 -6.71 37.00
CA PRO A 197 -10.70 -6.37 35.65
C PRO A 197 -10.25 -7.60 34.88
N ILE A 198 -10.65 -7.71 33.60
CA ILE A 198 -10.31 -8.89 32.81
C ILE A 198 -8.79 -9.01 32.54
N SER A 199 -8.04 -7.91 32.62
CA SER A 199 -6.57 -7.91 32.59
C SER A 199 -5.92 -8.71 33.73
N GLY A 200 -6.64 -9.04 34.80
CA GLY A 200 -6.18 -9.88 35.90
C GLY A 200 -6.08 -11.37 35.55
N PHE A 201 -6.74 -11.83 34.48
CA PHE A 201 -6.70 -13.23 34.07
C PHE A 201 -5.43 -13.56 33.29
N GLN A 202 -4.64 -14.49 33.79
CA GLN A 202 -3.32 -14.85 33.23
C GLN A 202 -3.38 -15.21 31.75
N VAL A 203 -4.43 -15.93 31.30
CA VAL A 203 -4.59 -16.31 29.89
C VAL A 203 -4.71 -15.09 28.97
N LEU A 204 -5.33 -13.99 29.42
CA LEU A 204 -5.44 -12.76 28.66
C LEU A 204 -4.13 -11.94 28.71
N GLN A 205 -3.41 -12.01 29.84
CA GLN A 205 -2.07 -11.43 29.94
C GLN A 205 -1.10 -12.04 28.94
N HIS A 206 -1.08 -13.36 28.80
CA HIS A 206 -0.23 -14.05 27.80
C HIS A 206 -0.54 -13.59 26.39
N ARG A 207 -1.82 -13.50 25.98
CA ARG A 207 -2.21 -12.99 24.67
C ARG A 207 -1.74 -11.57 24.42
N MET A 208 -1.86 -10.68 25.41
CA MET A 208 -1.38 -9.29 25.30
C MET A 208 0.15 -9.22 25.22
N VAL A 209 0.86 -10.10 25.95
CA VAL A 209 2.33 -10.22 25.84
C VAL A 209 2.73 -10.68 24.43
N ASP A 210 2.03 -11.66 23.86
CA ASP A 210 2.29 -12.11 22.50
C ASP A 210 2.07 -10.98 21.48
N MET A 211 0.97 -10.21 21.61
CA MET A 211 0.72 -9.03 20.76
C MET A 211 1.85 -7.98 20.86
N PHE A 212 2.35 -7.73 22.07
CA PHE A 212 3.48 -6.83 22.31
C PHE A 212 4.76 -7.32 21.62
N ILE A 213 5.11 -8.60 21.83
CA ILE A 213 6.30 -9.22 21.22
C ILE A 213 6.24 -9.11 19.69
N GLU A 214 5.09 -9.45 19.07
CA GLU A 214 4.92 -9.37 17.63
C GLU A 214 5.06 -7.92 17.10
N SER A 215 4.56 -6.93 17.85
CA SER A 215 4.71 -5.51 17.51
C SER A 215 6.17 -5.05 17.56
N GLU A 216 6.91 -5.42 18.62
CA GLU A 216 8.33 -5.05 18.77
C GLU A 216 9.23 -5.71 17.72
N LEU A 217 8.96 -6.98 17.36
CA LEU A 217 9.66 -7.68 16.29
C LEU A 217 9.38 -7.02 14.93
N ALA A 218 8.12 -6.68 14.65
CA ALA A 218 7.74 -5.94 13.43
C ALA A 218 8.45 -4.59 13.34
N LYS A 219 8.52 -3.85 14.46
CA LYS A 219 9.25 -2.57 14.56
C LYS A 219 10.74 -2.73 14.27
N SER A 220 11.36 -3.77 14.81
CA SER A 220 12.79 -4.05 14.58
C SER A 220 13.07 -4.37 13.11
N LEU A 221 12.19 -5.16 12.46
CA LEU A 221 12.29 -5.45 11.03
C LEU A 221 12.05 -4.20 10.18
N LEU A 222 11.12 -3.32 10.56
CA LEU A 222 10.86 -2.05 9.88
C LEU A 222 12.11 -1.17 9.90
N ILE A 223 12.74 -1.00 11.05
CA ILE A 223 13.98 -0.20 11.16
C ILE A 223 15.07 -0.76 10.24
N LYS A 224 15.25 -2.09 10.22
CA LYS A 224 16.24 -2.72 9.34
C LYS A 224 15.92 -2.46 7.87
N ALA A 225 14.69 -2.73 7.41
CA ALA A 225 14.28 -2.55 6.01
C ALA A 225 14.37 -1.08 5.58
N MET A 226 13.95 -0.15 6.45
CA MET A 226 14.03 1.29 6.23
C MET A 226 15.47 1.76 5.99
N LEU A 227 16.43 1.30 6.80
CA LEU A 227 17.85 1.64 6.64
C LEU A 227 18.43 1.07 5.35
N GLU A 228 18.06 -0.17 4.96
CA GLU A 228 18.51 -0.77 3.70
C GLU A 228 17.99 0.00 2.48
N VAL A 229 16.69 0.40 2.49
CA VAL A 229 16.11 1.21 1.41
C VAL A 229 16.73 2.61 1.38
N ASN A 230 16.95 3.25 2.54
CA ASN A 230 17.57 4.56 2.63
C ASN A 230 19.01 4.56 2.08
N ASN A 231 19.77 3.51 2.35
CA ASN A 231 21.15 3.34 1.89
C ASN A 231 21.24 2.78 0.46
N ARG A 232 20.11 2.47 -0.20
CA ARG A 232 20.05 1.84 -1.53
C ARG A 232 20.91 0.57 -1.63
N SER A 233 20.86 -0.27 -0.58
CA SER A 233 21.66 -1.49 -0.56
C SER A 233 21.12 -2.54 -1.54
N ASP A 234 21.98 -3.44 -2.00
CA ASP A 234 21.59 -4.56 -2.87
C ASP A 234 20.57 -5.51 -2.19
N GLU A 235 20.54 -5.51 -0.85
CA GLU A 235 19.64 -6.33 -0.03
C GLU A 235 18.28 -5.65 0.26
N MET A 236 18.04 -4.41 -0.20
CA MET A 236 16.85 -3.63 0.17
C MET A 236 15.54 -4.35 -0.18
N TYR A 237 15.42 -4.97 -1.35
CA TYR A 237 14.23 -5.70 -1.77
C TYR A 237 13.95 -6.91 -0.88
N LYS A 238 15.02 -7.62 -0.50
CA LYS A 238 14.95 -8.77 0.39
C LYS A 238 14.47 -8.39 1.78
N HIS A 239 15.01 -7.32 2.37
CA HIS A 239 14.60 -6.85 3.69
C HIS A 239 13.16 -6.31 3.71
N VAL A 240 12.72 -5.62 2.67
CA VAL A 240 11.32 -5.21 2.53
C VAL A 240 10.40 -6.41 2.38
N SER A 241 10.81 -7.45 1.63
CA SER A 241 10.03 -8.69 1.50
C SER A 241 9.94 -9.46 2.82
N ALA A 242 11.04 -9.55 3.58
CA ALA A 242 11.03 -10.15 4.92
C ALA A 242 10.05 -9.43 5.86
N LEU A 243 10.12 -8.10 5.91
CA LEU A 243 9.21 -7.27 6.68
C LEU A 243 7.75 -7.47 6.26
N LYS A 244 7.46 -7.39 4.95
CA LYS A 244 6.08 -7.52 4.44
C LYS A 244 5.48 -8.90 4.72
N SER A 245 6.29 -9.97 4.57
CA SER A 245 5.87 -11.31 4.95
C SER A 245 5.55 -11.41 6.45
N TYR A 246 6.38 -10.81 7.29
CA TYR A 246 6.19 -10.82 8.74
C TYR A 246 4.93 -10.06 9.15
N VAL A 247 4.81 -8.77 8.79
CA VAL A 247 3.66 -7.95 9.20
C VAL A 247 2.34 -8.44 8.62
N GLY A 248 2.36 -9.05 7.42
CA GLY A 248 1.17 -9.65 6.80
C GLY A 248 0.59 -10.82 7.61
N LYS A 249 1.42 -11.58 8.33
CA LYS A 249 0.99 -12.68 9.21
C LYS A 249 0.74 -12.20 10.63
N SER A 250 1.77 -11.64 11.28
CA SER A 250 1.72 -11.26 12.69
C SER A 250 0.75 -10.11 12.95
N GLY A 251 0.65 -9.14 12.04
CA GLY A 251 -0.28 -8.03 12.18
C GLY A 251 -1.74 -8.44 12.10
N LYS A 252 -2.10 -9.33 11.17
CA LYS A 252 -3.46 -9.91 11.14
C LYS A 252 -3.77 -10.74 12.38
N LEU A 253 -2.78 -11.50 12.88
CA LEU A 253 -2.94 -12.26 14.11
C LEU A 253 -3.17 -11.34 15.31
N SER A 254 -2.32 -10.32 15.50
CA SER A 254 -2.46 -9.34 16.57
C SER A 254 -3.80 -8.60 16.53
N ALA A 255 -4.25 -8.19 15.35
CA ALA A 255 -5.55 -7.54 15.20
C ALA A 255 -6.74 -8.48 15.51
N LYS A 256 -6.65 -9.76 15.14
CA LYS A 256 -7.65 -10.78 15.52
C LYS A 256 -7.67 -11.03 17.04
N GLU A 257 -6.50 -11.10 17.68
CA GLU A 257 -6.40 -11.21 19.13
C GLU A 257 -7.00 -9.99 19.83
N ALA A 258 -6.76 -8.77 19.32
CA ALA A 258 -7.40 -7.56 19.83
C ALA A 258 -8.94 -7.64 19.76
N VAL A 259 -9.50 -8.05 18.61
CA VAL A 259 -10.96 -8.25 18.45
C VAL A 259 -11.46 -9.29 19.46
N GLN A 260 -10.76 -10.42 19.63
CA GLN A 260 -11.15 -11.48 20.55
C GLN A 260 -11.16 -10.98 22.01
N LEU A 261 -10.15 -10.19 22.42
CA LEU A 261 -10.03 -9.63 23.77
C LEU A 261 -11.09 -8.57 24.09
N HIS A 262 -11.62 -7.89 23.06
CA HIS A 262 -12.77 -6.98 23.21
C HIS A 262 -14.12 -7.70 23.19
N GLY A 263 -14.17 -8.98 22.80
CA GLY A 263 -15.39 -9.77 22.69
C GLY A 263 -16.38 -9.14 21.70
N GLY A 264 -17.68 -9.14 22.01
CA GLY A 264 -18.71 -8.57 21.14
C GLY A 264 -18.50 -7.11 20.75
N MET A 265 -17.85 -6.31 21.62
CA MET A 265 -17.51 -4.91 21.32
C MET A 265 -16.47 -4.80 20.19
N GLY A 266 -15.55 -5.77 20.06
CA GLY A 266 -14.48 -5.74 19.06
C GLY A 266 -14.96 -5.88 17.60
N VAL A 267 -16.22 -6.31 17.39
CA VAL A 267 -16.84 -6.39 16.06
C VAL A 267 -17.87 -5.28 15.79
N SER A 268 -18.09 -4.37 16.75
CA SER A 268 -18.97 -3.21 16.54
C SER A 268 -18.27 -2.14 15.70
N GLU A 269 -19.00 -1.43 14.86
CA GLU A 269 -18.47 -0.32 14.05
C GLU A 269 -18.06 0.89 14.91
N GLU A 270 -18.51 0.98 16.16
CA GLU A 270 -18.16 2.05 17.08
C GLU A 270 -16.74 1.91 17.66
N MET A 271 -16.21 0.68 17.66
CA MET A 271 -14.87 0.40 18.20
C MET A 271 -13.82 0.34 17.10
N MET A 272 -12.76 1.11 17.27
CA MET A 272 -11.65 1.19 16.31
C MET A 272 -10.95 -0.16 16.06
N ILE A 273 -11.05 -1.12 16.98
CA ILE A 273 -10.35 -2.41 16.90
C ILE A 273 -10.73 -3.19 15.62
N GLY A 274 -12.01 -3.22 15.26
CA GLY A 274 -12.47 -3.82 14.01
C GLY A 274 -11.87 -3.17 12.77
N HIS A 275 -11.69 -1.85 12.79
CA HIS A 275 -11.10 -1.10 11.69
C HIS A 275 -9.60 -1.41 11.52
N TYR A 276 -8.84 -1.61 12.61
CA TYR A 276 -7.45 -2.08 12.51
C TYR A 276 -7.37 -3.46 11.85
N LEU A 277 -8.28 -4.39 12.16
CA LEU A 277 -8.32 -5.69 11.48
C LEU A 277 -8.60 -5.54 9.98
N LYS A 278 -9.58 -4.72 9.60
CA LYS A 278 -9.88 -4.41 8.20
C LYS A 278 -8.66 -3.82 7.49
N LYS A 279 -7.96 -2.87 8.13
CA LYS A 279 -6.73 -2.26 7.60
C LYS A 279 -5.61 -3.28 7.42
N MET A 280 -5.37 -4.17 8.38
CA MET A 280 -4.35 -5.21 8.28
C MET A 280 -4.63 -6.22 7.16
N ILE A 281 -5.91 -6.52 6.87
CA ILE A 281 -6.31 -7.35 5.72
C ILE A 281 -5.97 -6.65 4.40
N SER A 282 -6.30 -5.36 4.27
CA SER A 282 -5.97 -4.56 3.08
C SER A 282 -4.46 -4.45 2.87
N ILE A 283 -3.69 -4.14 3.92
CA ILE A 283 -2.23 -4.06 3.86
C ILE A 283 -1.63 -5.39 3.40
N ASP A 284 -2.11 -6.53 3.90
CA ASP A 284 -1.57 -7.83 3.46
C ASP A 284 -1.81 -8.06 1.96
N ALA A 285 -2.96 -7.66 1.42
CA ALA A 285 -3.29 -7.86 0.01
C ALA A 285 -2.52 -6.93 -0.96
N LEU A 286 -2.15 -5.71 -0.53
CA LEU A 286 -1.47 -4.75 -1.39
C LEU A 286 -0.01 -5.13 -1.64
N PHE A 287 0.47 -4.96 -2.89
CA PHE A 287 1.85 -5.16 -3.36
C PHE A 287 2.43 -6.55 -3.14
N GLY A 288 1.61 -7.55 -2.93
CA GLY A 288 2.00 -8.92 -2.59
C GLY A 288 1.64 -9.30 -1.16
N ASN A 289 1.04 -10.47 -0.98
CA ASN A 289 0.70 -10.99 0.34
C ASN A 289 1.92 -11.60 1.07
N ALA A 290 1.72 -11.97 2.32
CA ALA A 290 2.77 -12.55 3.15
C ALA A 290 3.46 -13.78 2.52
N ASP A 291 2.70 -14.65 1.83
CA ASP A 291 3.26 -15.87 1.22
C ASP A 291 4.03 -15.56 -0.07
N TYR A 292 3.59 -14.57 -0.86
CA TYR A 292 4.34 -14.06 -2.01
C TYR A 292 5.70 -13.52 -1.57
N HIS A 293 5.72 -12.64 -0.56
CA HIS A 293 6.96 -12.05 -0.06
C HIS A 293 7.88 -13.05 0.66
N LEU A 294 7.32 -14.09 1.29
CA LEU A 294 8.12 -15.17 1.86
C LEU A 294 8.90 -15.93 0.77
N LYS A 295 8.26 -16.20 -0.38
CA LYS A 295 8.93 -16.83 -1.53
C LYS A 295 9.96 -15.91 -2.18
N THR A 296 9.72 -14.60 -2.20
CA THR A 296 10.66 -13.61 -2.74
C THR A 296 11.90 -13.45 -1.84
N PHE A 297 11.73 -13.62 -0.53
CA PHE A 297 12.81 -13.55 0.46
C PHE A 297 13.72 -14.78 0.43
N SER A 298 13.17 -15.99 0.18
CA SER A 298 13.91 -17.27 0.18
C SER A 298 14.76 -17.43 -1.06
#